data_e23c53bfd1a23a97e763f62bb866a984
#
_entry.id   e23c53bfd1a23a97e763f62bb866a984
#
_cell.length_a   1.000
_cell.length_b   1.000
_cell.length_c   1.000
_cell.angle_alpha   90.00
_cell.angle_beta   90.00
_cell.angle_gamma   90.00
#
_symmetry.space_group_name_H-M   'P 1'
#
loop_
_entity.id
_entity.type
_entity.pdbx_description
1 polymer ?
#
loop_
_entity_poly.entity_id
_entity_poly.type
_entity_poly.pdbx_seq_one_letter_code
_entity_poly.pdbx_strand_id
1 'polypeptide(L)'
;MQSLPVPKVPECLAYQNRASRPETDSKAGFQSGRRSEPCRRLLPSELMINSQPFGRTGHHSTRVIFGAAALATMRQDRADQVLDTVLAGGLNHIDTAASYGDSELRLAPFLADHRAEFFLATKTDGRTGDAARAQLERSLTRLGVDQVDLIQLHNLVEPDEWETAHAPGGAVEAMAKARDEGLVRAIGVTGHGTRIADMHLASLERFDFDSVLLPYNFLMLQNPDYRSSVEQLLEVCAKREVAVQTIKSIARRRWTPDSTKPHYAWYEPLPEGEPLERGVAYVLSNPQLFLNTSSDATLLEATIAAAQGDHVAPSDAEVQADVSALDMMPLFDGAELERI
;
A
#
# COMPACT_ATOMS: atom_id res chain seq x y z
N MET A 1 -43.45 23.13 -16.54
CA MET A 1 -42.12 23.06 -15.96
C MET A 1 -42.25 23.47 -14.51
N GLN A 2 -42.39 22.50 -13.62
CA GLN A 2 -42.52 22.73 -12.18
C GLN A 2 -41.22 22.33 -11.53
N SER A 3 -40.58 23.28 -10.85
CA SER A 3 -39.37 23.10 -10.08
C SER A 3 -39.64 22.38 -8.75
N LEU A 4 -38.90 21.30 -8.47
CA LEU A 4 -38.92 20.57 -7.21
C LEU A 4 -38.08 21.31 -6.16
N PRO A 5 -38.46 21.28 -4.88
CA PRO A 5 -37.76 22.01 -3.82
C PRO A 5 -36.57 21.25 -3.28
N VAL A 6 -35.48 21.99 -3.01
CA VAL A 6 -34.23 21.54 -2.35
C VAL A 6 -34.49 21.32 -0.85
N PRO A 7 -34.05 20.23 -0.23
CA PRO A 7 -34.19 20.02 1.21
C PRO A 7 -33.21 20.89 2.00
N LYS A 8 -33.73 21.55 3.04
CA LYS A 8 -32.97 22.38 3.98
C LYS A 8 -32.14 21.53 4.95
N VAL A 9 -30.88 21.90 5.09
CA VAL A 9 -29.95 21.38 6.12
C VAL A 9 -30.33 21.97 7.49
N PRO A 10 -30.39 21.20 8.58
CA PRO A 10 -30.61 21.77 9.92
C PRO A 10 -29.31 22.39 10.49
N GLU A 11 -29.44 23.63 10.92
CA GLU A 11 -28.42 24.39 11.62
C GLU A 11 -28.10 23.77 13.00
N CYS A 12 -26.83 23.62 13.31
CA CYS A 12 -26.33 23.20 14.61
C CYS A 12 -26.13 24.46 15.48
N LEU A 13 -26.85 24.54 16.59
CA LEU A 13 -26.88 25.64 17.56
C LEU A 13 -25.51 25.86 18.21
N ALA A 14 -25.01 27.08 18.13
CA ALA A 14 -23.88 27.59 18.87
C ALA A 14 -24.22 27.76 20.36
N TYR A 15 -23.38 27.21 21.24
CA TYR A 15 -23.47 27.44 22.69
C TYR A 15 -22.54 28.58 23.09
N GLN A 16 -23.14 29.68 23.55
CA GLN A 16 -22.43 30.87 24.02
C GLN A 16 -21.90 30.70 25.47
N ASN A 17 -20.68 31.14 25.68
CA ASN A 17 -20.02 31.34 26.96
C ASN A 17 -20.83 32.25 27.90
N ARG A 18 -21.00 31.86 29.17
CA ARG A 18 -21.15 32.76 30.31
C ARG A 18 -20.27 32.32 31.47
N ALA A 19 -19.33 33.17 31.80
CA ALA A 19 -18.55 33.10 33.01
C ALA A 19 -19.36 33.60 34.22
N SER A 20 -19.27 32.89 35.35
CA SER A 20 -19.30 33.51 36.73
C SER A 20 -18.92 32.42 37.75
N ARG A 21 -17.87 32.71 38.58
CA ARG A 21 -17.57 32.04 39.86
C ARG A 21 -18.47 32.60 40.94
N PRO A 22 -18.70 31.92 42.12
CA PRO A 22 -17.68 31.68 43.11
C PRO A 22 -17.75 30.34 43.89
N GLU A 23 -16.64 30.06 44.55
CA GLU A 23 -16.25 29.21 45.69
C GLU A 23 -17.34 28.53 46.55
N THR A 24 -17.15 27.25 46.92
CA THR A 24 -16.69 26.73 48.23
C THR A 24 -16.85 25.19 48.27
N ASP A 25 -15.80 24.55 48.78
CA ASP A 25 -15.68 23.32 49.61
C ASP A 25 -16.53 22.06 49.42
N SER A 26 -15.82 20.98 49.28
CA SER A 26 -15.65 19.75 50.10
C SER A 26 -15.86 18.41 49.38
N LYS A 27 -14.79 17.63 49.44
CA LYS A 27 -14.65 16.18 49.63
C LYS A 27 -15.34 15.20 48.67
N ALA A 28 -14.45 14.34 48.14
CA ALA A 28 -14.55 12.91 47.92
C ALA A 28 -15.29 12.38 46.68
N GLY A 29 -14.58 11.59 45.90
CA GLY A 29 -15.16 10.68 44.92
C GLY A 29 -14.37 10.57 43.61
N PHE A 30 -13.29 9.78 43.63
CA PHE A 30 -12.57 9.37 42.41
C PHE A 30 -13.50 8.52 41.59
N GLN A 31 -14.21 9.10 40.63
CA GLN A 31 -14.91 8.37 39.58
C GLN A 31 -14.06 8.38 38.32
N SER A 32 -13.64 7.19 37.88
CA SER A 32 -12.96 6.94 36.63
C SER A 32 -13.80 7.50 35.46
N GLY A 33 -13.33 8.60 34.89
CA GLY A 33 -13.90 9.17 33.68
C GLY A 33 -13.71 8.18 32.52
N ARG A 34 -14.80 7.57 32.09
CA ARG A 34 -14.87 6.91 30.77
C ARG A 34 -14.58 7.98 29.74
N ARG A 35 -13.46 7.84 29.02
CA ARG A 35 -13.22 8.60 27.80
C ARG A 35 -14.36 8.27 26.85
N SER A 36 -15.13 9.24 26.44
CA SER A 36 -16.12 9.10 25.38
C SER A 36 -15.36 8.74 24.10
N GLU A 37 -15.61 7.54 23.59
CA GLU A 37 -15.17 7.14 22.24
C GLU A 37 -15.66 8.19 21.24
N PRO A 38 -14.81 8.65 20.30
CA PRO A 38 -15.27 9.53 19.25
C PRO A 38 -16.31 8.77 18.40
N CYS A 39 -17.46 9.38 18.24
CA CYS A 39 -18.55 8.85 17.41
C CYS A 39 -18.04 8.65 15.97
N ARG A 40 -17.66 7.43 15.61
CA ARG A 40 -17.25 7.06 14.26
C ARG A 40 -18.46 7.21 13.35
N ARG A 41 -18.48 8.28 12.57
CA ARG A 41 -19.53 8.50 11.57
C ARG A 41 -19.35 7.41 10.52
N LEU A 42 -20.26 6.44 10.49
CA LEU A 42 -20.32 5.44 9.42
C LEU A 42 -20.60 6.19 8.11
N LEU A 43 -19.64 6.18 7.21
CA LEU A 43 -19.82 6.66 5.84
C LEU A 43 -20.78 5.71 5.13
N PRO A 44 -21.62 6.20 4.19
CA PRO A 44 -22.43 5.33 3.33
C PRO A 44 -21.52 4.29 2.64
N SER A 45 -22.01 3.08 2.44
CA SER A 45 -21.24 1.97 1.83
C SER A 45 -20.66 2.32 0.44
N GLU A 46 -21.28 3.27 -0.25
CA GLU A 46 -20.83 3.79 -1.55
C GLU A 46 -19.57 4.67 -1.49
N LEU A 47 -19.15 5.09 -0.29
CA LEU A 47 -17.98 5.94 -0.06
C LEU A 47 -16.84 5.20 0.63
N MET A 48 -16.89 3.88 0.67
CA MET A 48 -15.83 3.06 1.28
C MET A 48 -15.02 2.34 0.22
N ILE A 49 -13.73 2.14 0.49
CA ILE A 49 -12.89 1.26 -0.31
C ILE A 49 -13.32 -0.18 -0.05
N ASN A 50 -13.59 -0.93 -1.11
CA ASN A 50 -13.92 -2.34 -1.01
C ASN A 50 -12.77 -3.13 -0.37
N SER A 51 -13.11 -4.16 0.39
CA SER A 51 -12.15 -5.10 0.96
C SER A 51 -12.41 -6.52 0.46
N GLN A 52 -11.34 -7.32 0.43
CA GLN A 52 -11.42 -8.73 0.01
C GLN A 52 -10.38 -9.58 0.74
N PRO A 53 -10.49 -10.92 0.72
CA PRO A 53 -9.46 -11.78 1.27
C PRO A 53 -8.09 -11.50 0.65
N PHE A 54 -7.08 -11.30 1.49
CA PHE A 54 -5.69 -11.15 1.05
C PHE A 54 -5.07 -12.54 0.88
N GLY A 55 -5.40 -13.17 -0.24
CA GLY A 55 -5.07 -14.56 -0.48
C GLY A 55 -5.54 -15.47 0.66
N ARG A 56 -4.70 -16.44 1.02
CA ARG A 56 -4.95 -17.41 2.09
C ARG A 56 -4.48 -16.96 3.48
N THR A 57 -4.07 -15.69 3.64
CA THR A 57 -3.52 -15.17 4.92
C THR A 57 -4.55 -15.04 6.05
N GLY A 58 -5.84 -15.17 5.73
CA GLY A 58 -6.95 -14.98 6.68
C GLY A 58 -7.28 -13.50 6.95
N HIS A 59 -6.58 -12.56 6.32
CA HIS A 59 -6.87 -11.14 6.42
C HIS A 59 -7.80 -10.66 5.31
N HIS A 60 -8.79 -9.82 5.65
CA HIS A 60 -9.58 -9.06 4.70
C HIS A 60 -8.97 -7.67 4.53
N SER A 61 -8.18 -7.49 3.50
CA SER A 61 -7.51 -6.22 3.18
C SER A 61 -8.43 -5.29 2.39
N THR A 62 -8.40 -4.00 2.71
CA THR A 62 -8.84 -2.99 1.75
C THR A 62 -8.09 -3.18 0.44
N ARG A 63 -8.77 -2.95 -0.70
CA ARG A 63 -8.18 -3.13 -2.02
C ARG A 63 -7.10 -2.10 -2.35
N VAL A 64 -7.01 -1.03 -1.55
CA VAL A 64 -5.88 -0.11 -1.50
C VAL A 64 -5.05 -0.38 -0.26
N ILE A 65 -3.75 -0.51 -0.46
CA ILE A 65 -2.72 -0.74 0.56
C ILE A 65 -1.89 0.54 0.68
N PHE A 66 -1.64 1.02 1.88
CA PHE A 66 -0.79 2.18 2.07
C PHE A 66 0.68 1.83 1.84
N GLY A 67 1.25 2.35 0.76
CA GLY A 67 2.68 2.24 0.44
C GLY A 67 3.51 3.21 1.28
N ALA A 68 4.02 2.75 2.41
CA ALA A 68 4.69 3.60 3.40
C ALA A 68 6.10 4.08 2.97
N ALA A 69 6.57 3.75 1.76
CA ALA A 69 7.72 4.44 1.15
C ALA A 69 7.52 5.98 1.13
N ALA A 70 6.28 6.44 1.14
CA ALA A 70 5.91 7.85 1.27
C ALA A 70 6.47 8.51 2.54
N LEU A 71 6.71 7.76 3.62
CA LEU A 71 7.20 8.26 4.90
C LEU A 71 8.73 8.31 5.00
N ALA A 72 9.46 7.77 4.01
CA ALA A 72 10.89 7.48 4.08
C ALA A 72 11.77 8.65 4.55
N THR A 73 11.47 9.86 4.10
CA THR A 73 12.24 11.07 4.39
C THR A 73 11.43 12.14 5.14
N MET A 74 10.20 11.81 5.54
CA MET A 74 9.32 12.75 6.23
C MET A 74 9.76 13.00 7.67
N ARG A 75 9.48 14.20 8.17
CA ARG A 75 9.49 14.47 9.60
C ARG A 75 8.28 13.81 10.25
N GLN A 76 8.35 13.52 11.55
CA GLN A 76 7.28 12.81 12.27
C GLN A 76 5.93 13.53 12.19
N ASP A 77 5.91 14.85 12.41
CA ASP A 77 4.69 15.65 12.36
C ASP A 77 3.94 15.57 11.01
N ARG A 78 4.69 15.43 9.91
CA ARG A 78 4.09 15.25 8.59
C ARG A 78 3.66 13.80 8.35
N ALA A 79 4.45 12.84 8.83
CA ALA A 79 4.10 11.43 8.76
C ALA A 79 2.80 11.13 9.53
N ASP A 80 2.63 11.75 10.73
CA ASP A 80 1.42 11.61 11.52
C ASP A 80 0.17 12.09 10.75
N GLN A 81 0.26 13.25 10.07
CA GLN A 81 -0.84 13.75 9.21
C GLN A 81 -1.19 12.80 8.07
N VAL A 82 -0.18 12.18 7.44
CA VAL A 82 -0.40 11.18 6.38
C VAL A 82 -1.09 9.94 6.96
N LEU A 83 -0.65 9.48 8.13
CA LEU A 83 -1.23 8.32 8.80
C LEU A 83 -2.66 8.58 9.32
N ASP A 84 -2.97 9.81 9.74
CA ASP A 84 -4.34 10.25 10.02
C ASP A 84 -5.23 10.14 8.77
N THR A 85 -4.70 10.51 7.58
CA THR A 85 -5.41 10.34 6.30
C THR A 85 -5.63 8.86 5.96
N VAL A 86 -4.64 8.00 6.20
CA VAL A 86 -4.75 6.53 6.02
C VAL A 86 -5.88 5.96 6.90
N LEU A 87 -5.88 6.34 8.18
CA LEU A 87 -6.89 5.90 9.14
C LEU A 87 -8.29 6.42 8.78
N ALA A 88 -8.40 7.73 8.45
CA ALA A 88 -9.66 8.35 8.04
C ALA A 88 -10.21 7.75 6.74
N GLY A 89 -9.34 7.37 5.80
CA GLY A 89 -9.68 6.68 4.56
C GLY A 89 -10.11 5.22 4.76
N GLY A 90 -10.00 4.69 5.98
CA GLY A 90 -10.43 3.34 6.34
C GLY A 90 -9.51 2.23 5.80
N LEU A 91 -8.27 2.56 5.38
CA LEU A 91 -7.28 1.57 4.99
C LEU A 91 -6.89 0.73 6.21
N ASN A 92 -6.70 -0.57 5.99
CA ASN A 92 -6.33 -1.52 7.05
C ASN A 92 -5.07 -2.35 6.73
N HIS A 93 -4.28 -1.90 5.74
CA HIS A 93 -3.07 -2.59 5.32
C HIS A 93 -1.96 -1.58 5.04
N ILE A 94 -0.81 -1.76 5.70
CA ILE A 94 0.39 -0.93 5.54
C ILE A 94 1.51 -1.78 4.98
N ASP A 95 2.16 -1.33 3.90
CA ASP A 95 3.31 -1.97 3.27
C ASP A 95 4.54 -1.05 3.35
N THR A 96 5.50 -1.40 4.22
CA THR A 96 6.80 -0.72 4.36
C THR A 96 7.97 -1.60 3.91
N ALA A 97 9.20 -1.19 4.18
CA ALA A 97 10.42 -1.97 3.95
C ALA A 97 11.57 -1.46 4.82
N ALA A 98 12.51 -2.34 5.15
CA ALA A 98 13.74 -1.97 5.86
C ALA A 98 14.57 -0.93 5.10
N SER A 99 14.54 -0.96 3.76
CA SER A 99 15.25 -0.03 2.87
C SER A 99 14.51 1.29 2.60
N TYR A 100 13.29 1.49 3.13
CA TYR A 100 12.55 2.74 2.94
C TYR A 100 12.96 3.82 3.98
N GLY A 101 14.23 4.14 4.06
CA GLY A 101 14.77 5.20 4.92
C GLY A 101 14.26 5.10 6.36
N ASP A 102 13.56 6.15 6.83
CA ASP A 102 13.00 6.19 8.18
C ASP A 102 11.53 5.72 8.27
N SER A 103 10.96 5.15 7.22
CA SER A 103 9.54 4.78 7.17
C SER A 103 9.11 3.94 8.38
N GLU A 104 9.87 2.89 8.73
CA GLU A 104 9.56 2.04 9.89
C GLU A 104 9.60 2.83 11.21
N LEU A 105 10.52 3.78 11.36
CA LEU A 105 10.59 4.65 12.54
C LEU A 105 9.41 5.64 12.61
N ARG A 106 8.92 6.11 11.45
CA ARG A 106 7.74 6.99 11.38
C ARG A 106 6.45 6.25 11.72
N LEU A 107 6.38 4.96 11.40
CA LEU A 107 5.24 4.10 11.72
C LEU A 107 5.17 3.74 13.22
N ALA A 108 6.30 3.63 13.91
CA ALA A 108 6.34 3.12 15.28
C ALA A 108 5.41 3.84 16.28
N PRO A 109 5.36 5.18 16.36
CA PRO A 109 4.42 5.87 17.27
C PRO A 109 2.97 5.59 16.92
N PHE A 110 2.62 5.55 15.64
CA PHE A 110 1.27 5.26 15.17
C PHE A 110 0.85 3.82 15.51
N LEU A 111 1.75 2.87 15.30
CA LEU A 111 1.49 1.45 15.60
C LEU A 111 1.36 1.18 17.10
N ALA A 112 1.92 2.00 17.97
CA ALA A 112 1.72 1.86 19.42
C ALA A 112 0.24 1.93 19.80
N ASP A 113 -0.55 2.74 19.09
CA ASP A 113 -1.98 2.92 19.35
C ASP A 113 -2.87 2.11 18.40
N HIS A 114 -2.40 1.81 17.17
CA HIS A 114 -3.22 1.29 16.07
C HIS A 114 -2.79 -0.08 15.53
N ARG A 115 -1.81 -0.76 16.15
CA ARG A 115 -1.26 -2.03 15.59
C ARG A 115 -2.33 -3.07 15.26
N ALA A 116 -3.36 -3.19 16.08
CA ALA A 116 -4.41 -4.19 15.92
C ALA A 116 -5.39 -3.88 14.76
N GLU A 117 -5.39 -2.65 14.25
CA GLU A 117 -6.27 -2.21 13.16
C GLU A 117 -5.66 -2.48 11.78
N PHE A 118 -4.35 -2.78 11.73
CA PHE A 118 -3.62 -2.89 10.47
C PHE A 118 -2.96 -4.25 10.27
N PHE A 119 -3.09 -4.77 9.06
CA PHE A 119 -2.20 -5.79 8.53
C PHE A 119 -0.89 -5.10 8.13
N LEU A 120 0.20 -5.45 8.82
CA LEU A 120 1.49 -4.79 8.70
C LEU A 120 2.45 -5.66 7.89
N ALA A 121 2.90 -5.14 6.76
CA ALA A 121 3.91 -5.76 5.91
C ALA A 121 5.21 -4.97 5.93
N THR A 122 6.35 -5.68 5.99
CA THR A 122 7.68 -5.11 5.73
C THR A 122 8.46 -6.00 4.76
N LYS A 123 9.68 -5.59 4.38
CA LYS A 123 10.50 -6.30 3.40
C LYS A 123 11.94 -6.43 3.86
N THR A 124 12.59 -7.49 3.39
CA THR A 124 14.03 -7.71 3.60
C THR A 124 14.78 -7.74 2.26
N ASP A 125 15.93 -7.04 2.20
CA ASP A 125 16.87 -7.09 1.08
C ASP A 125 17.94 -8.19 1.28
N GLY A 126 17.93 -8.85 2.45
CA GLY A 126 18.83 -9.95 2.74
C GLY A 126 18.58 -11.16 1.84
N ARG A 127 19.63 -11.73 1.24
CA ARG A 127 19.53 -12.93 0.40
C ARG A 127 20.01 -14.17 1.13
N THR A 128 20.99 -14.04 2.03
CA THR A 128 21.36 -15.12 2.94
C THR A 128 20.44 -15.16 4.16
N GLY A 129 20.31 -16.32 4.78
CA GLY A 129 19.44 -16.49 5.95
C GLY A 129 19.83 -15.57 7.11
N ASP A 130 21.12 -15.46 7.42
CA ASP A 130 21.60 -14.58 8.50
C ASP A 130 21.30 -13.10 8.22
N ALA A 131 21.51 -12.64 6.98
CA ALA A 131 21.23 -11.26 6.60
C ALA A 131 19.73 -10.93 6.67
N ALA A 132 18.90 -11.83 6.14
CA ALA A 132 17.44 -11.66 6.16
C ALA A 132 16.90 -11.68 7.59
N ARG A 133 17.36 -12.61 8.43
CA ARG A 133 16.97 -12.70 9.84
C ARG A 133 17.36 -11.45 10.62
N ALA A 134 18.60 -11.03 10.52
CA ALA A 134 19.09 -9.83 11.21
C ALA A 134 18.34 -8.55 10.75
N GLN A 135 17.95 -8.48 9.49
CA GLN A 135 17.17 -7.34 8.99
C GLN A 135 15.73 -7.37 9.51
N LEU A 136 15.08 -8.53 9.55
CA LEU A 136 13.76 -8.67 10.16
C LEU A 136 13.75 -8.24 11.63
N GLU A 137 14.71 -8.69 12.42
CA GLU A 137 14.82 -8.32 13.85
C GLU A 137 15.02 -6.81 14.04
N ARG A 138 15.81 -6.18 13.17
CA ARG A 138 15.94 -4.73 13.15
C ARG A 138 14.63 -4.04 12.76
N SER A 139 13.89 -4.56 11.77
CA SER A 139 12.59 -4.04 11.36
C SER A 139 11.57 -4.11 12.51
N LEU A 140 11.47 -5.23 13.22
CA LEU A 140 10.61 -5.37 14.40
C LEU A 140 10.94 -4.32 15.46
N THR A 141 12.25 -4.12 15.73
CA THR A 141 12.74 -3.10 16.67
C THR A 141 12.37 -1.68 16.22
N ARG A 142 12.58 -1.36 14.92
CA ARG A 142 12.29 -0.03 14.36
C ARG A 142 10.79 0.28 14.35
N LEU A 143 9.97 -0.72 14.06
CA LEU A 143 8.51 -0.63 14.07
C LEU A 143 7.92 -0.64 15.50
N GLY A 144 8.69 -1.07 16.50
CA GLY A 144 8.22 -1.20 17.88
C GLY A 144 7.16 -2.29 18.06
N VAL A 145 7.27 -3.40 17.31
CA VAL A 145 6.31 -4.51 17.34
C VAL A 145 7.02 -5.85 17.54
N ASP A 146 6.32 -6.83 18.11
CA ASP A 146 6.84 -8.18 18.30
C ASP A 146 6.67 -9.05 17.05
N GLN A 147 5.72 -8.70 16.17
CA GLN A 147 5.36 -9.48 14.99
C GLN A 147 4.89 -8.57 13.86
N VAL A 148 5.26 -8.89 12.61
CA VAL A 148 4.62 -8.39 11.40
C VAL A 148 3.69 -9.45 10.80
N ASP A 149 2.66 -9.01 10.07
CA ASP A 149 1.74 -9.94 9.41
C ASP A 149 2.34 -10.53 8.14
N LEU A 150 3.17 -9.77 7.42
CA LEU A 150 3.80 -10.20 6.20
C LEU A 150 5.25 -9.72 6.14
N ILE A 151 6.18 -10.66 5.89
CA ILE A 151 7.54 -10.33 5.47
C ILE A 151 7.71 -10.67 4.00
N GLN A 152 8.34 -9.78 3.22
CA GLN A 152 8.52 -9.97 1.79
C GLN A 152 9.99 -9.94 1.42
N LEU A 153 10.44 -10.83 0.52
CA LEU A 153 11.74 -10.71 -0.12
C LEU A 153 11.67 -9.54 -1.10
N HIS A 154 12.48 -8.50 -0.84
CA HIS A 154 12.40 -7.24 -1.54
C HIS A 154 13.16 -7.29 -2.86
N ASN A 155 12.47 -6.97 -3.97
CA ASN A 155 13.05 -6.86 -5.31
C ASN A 155 13.90 -8.08 -5.71
N LEU A 156 13.35 -9.27 -5.59
CA LEU A 156 14.04 -10.52 -5.90
C LEU A 156 13.90 -10.84 -7.41
N VAL A 157 14.65 -10.12 -8.23
CA VAL A 157 14.59 -10.15 -9.71
C VAL A 157 15.84 -10.74 -10.34
N GLU A 158 17.01 -10.47 -9.74
CA GLU A 158 18.29 -10.92 -10.31
C GLU A 158 18.48 -12.43 -10.04
N PRO A 159 18.82 -13.22 -11.09
CA PRO A 159 18.92 -14.68 -10.95
C PRO A 159 19.88 -15.14 -9.86
N ASP A 160 21.05 -14.50 -9.73
CA ASP A 160 22.05 -14.85 -8.73
C ASP A 160 21.56 -14.62 -7.30
N GLU A 161 20.82 -13.52 -7.09
CA GLU A 161 20.20 -13.21 -5.82
C GLU A 161 19.06 -14.18 -5.52
N TRP A 162 18.28 -14.53 -6.53
CA TRP A 162 17.18 -15.49 -6.44
C TRP A 162 17.69 -16.87 -6.05
N GLU A 163 18.74 -17.37 -6.70
CA GLU A 163 19.35 -18.65 -6.34
C GLU A 163 19.90 -18.61 -4.89
N THR A 164 20.56 -17.51 -4.49
CA THR A 164 21.05 -17.34 -3.11
C THR A 164 19.91 -17.37 -2.09
N ALA A 165 18.80 -16.67 -2.37
CA ALA A 165 17.67 -16.60 -1.46
C ALA A 165 16.95 -17.95 -1.29
N HIS A 166 16.92 -18.80 -2.33
CA HIS A 166 16.27 -20.10 -2.32
C HIS A 166 17.23 -21.28 -1.98
N ALA A 167 18.54 -21.02 -1.85
CA ALA A 167 19.50 -22.05 -1.46
C ALA A 167 19.30 -22.51 0.00
N PRO A 168 19.80 -23.69 0.39
CA PRO A 168 19.85 -24.07 1.80
C PRO A 168 20.58 -23.03 2.64
N GLY A 169 19.96 -22.58 3.73
CA GLY A 169 20.44 -21.47 4.55
C GLY A 169 20.19 -20.08 3.94
N GLY A 170 19.42 -19.98 2.86
CA GLY A 170 19.03 -18.72 2.23
C GLY A 170 17.89 -18.01 2.97
N ALA A 171 17.51 -16.85 2.42
CA ALA A 171 16.50 -15.98 3.03
C ALA A 171 15.12 -16.65 3.16
N VAL A 172 14.71 -17.46 2.17
CA VAL A 172 13.41 -18.16 2.20
C VAL A 172 13.33 -19.10 3.41
N GLU A 173 14.38 -19.90 3.64
CA GLU A 173 14.42 -20.81 4.79
C GLU A 173 14.42 -20.04 6.12
N ALA A 174 15.15 -18.94 6.21
CA ALA A 174 15.18 -18.11 7.41
C ALA A 174 13.83 -17.46 7.71
N MET A 175 13.09 -16.99 6.68
CA MET A 175 11.74 -16.44 6.87
C MET A 175 10.72 -17.53 7.21
N ALA A 176 10.85 -18.74 6.68
CA ALA A 176 10.04 -19.88 7.11
C ALA A 176 10.23 -20.19 8.60
N LYS A 177 11.48 -20.21 9.08
CA LYS A 177 11.79 -20.35 10.51
C LYS A 177 11.22 -19.20 11.34
N ALA A 178 11.34 -17.96 10.87
CA ALA A 178 10.77 -16.80 11.55
C ALA A 178 9.23 -16.89 11.66
N ARG A 179 8.56 -17.50 10.68
CA ARG A 179 7.12 -17.79 10.72
C ARG A 179 6.81 -18.84 11.79
N ASP A 180 7.56 -19.92 11.84
CA ASP A 180 7.39 -20.97 12.84
C ASP A 180 7.63 -20.47 14.28
N GLU A 181 8.51 -19.46 14.43
CA GLU A 181 8.78 -18.76 15.69
C GLU A 181 7.73 -17.70 16.04
N GLY A 182 6.81 -17.38 15.15
CA GLY A 182 5.76 -16.40 15.36
C GLY A 182 6.17 -14.93 15.16
N LEU A 183 7.34 -14.66 14.57
CA LEU A 183 7.79 -13.29 14.27
C LEU A 183 7.12 -12.72 13.02
N VAL A 184 6.65 -13.58 12.12
CA VAL A 184 5.88 -13.24 10.93
C VAL A 184 4.72 -14.21 10.76
N ARG A 185 3.64 -13.83 10.09
CA ARG A 185 2.49 -14.71 9.83
C ARG A 185 2.49 -15.25 8.41
N ALA A 186 2.88 -14.42 7.45
CA ALA A 186 2.89 -14.74 6.03
C ALA A 186 4.22 -14.32 5.39
N ILE A 187 4.55 -14.92 4.25
CA ILE A 187 5.79 -14.67 3.51
C ILE A 187 5.45 -14.34 2.06
N GLY A 188 5.97 -13.22 1.55
CA GLY A 188 5.76 -12.77 0.18
C GLY A 188 7.07 -12.52 -0.57
N VAL A 189 6.92 -12.22 -1.87
CA VAL A 189 8.02 -11.84 -2.74
C VAL A 189 7.63 -10.66 -3.59
N THR A 190 8.57 -9.73 -3.84
CA THR A 190 8.32 -8.50 -4.57
C THR A 190 9.38 -8.25 -5.63
N GLY A 191 9.05 -7.42 -6.61
CA GLY A 191 10.04 -6.95 -7.55
C GLY A 191 9.52 -5.94 -8.56
N HIS A 192 10.44 -5.56 -9.45
CA HIS A 192 10.25 -4.58 -10.50
C HIS A 192 10.75 -5.11 -11.84
N GLY A 193 10.53 -4.31 -12.90
CA GLY A 193 10.98 -4.67 -14.25
C GLY A 193 10.01 -5.59 -14.98
N THR A 194 10.35 -5.91 -16.22
CA THR A 194 9.50 -6.72 -17.09
C THR A 194 9.68 -8.24 -16.88
N ARG A 195 10.77 -8.66 -16.25
CA ARG A 195 11.04 -10.08 -15.92
C ARG A 195 10.35 -10.55 -14.65
N ILE A 196 9.76 -9.63 -13.86
CA ILE A 196 9.32 -9.97 -12.51
C ILE A 196 8.20 -11.00 -12.45
N ALA A 197 7.29 -10.99 -13.44
CA ALA A 197 6.21 -11.98 -13.47
C ALA A 197 6.76 -13.42 -13.64
N ASP A 198 7.74 -13.61 -14.50
CA ASP A 198 8.42 -14.91 -14.67
C ASP A 198 9.20 -15.31 -13.42
N MET A 199 9.89 -14.37 -12.79
CA MET A 199 10.59 -14.63 -11.53
C MET A 199 9.65 -15.00 -10.39
N HIS A 200 8.45 -14.41 -10.35
CA HIS A 200 7.41 -14.80 -9.40
C HIS A 200 6.84 -16.19 -9.69
N LEU A 201 6.63 -16.56 -10.96
CA LEU A 201 6.24 -17.90 -11.33
C LEU A 201 7.28 -18.93 -10.85
N ALA A 202 8.57 -18.69 -11.14
CA ALA A 202 9.67 -19.54 -10.67
C ALA A 202 9.74 -19.60 -9.14
N SER A 203 9.53 -18.46 -8.45
CA SER A 203 9.51 -18.40 -7.00
C SER A 203 8.38 -19.24 -6.41
N LEU A 204 7.17 -19.15 -6.98
CA LEU A 204 6.03 -19.94 -6.56
C LEU A 204 6.19 -21.44 -6.81
N GLU A 205 7.01 -21.86 -7.77
CA GLU A 205 7.37 -23.27 -7.95
C GLU A 205 8.31 -23.79 -6.85
N ARG A 206 9.16 -22.93 -6.30
CA ARG A 206 10.17 -23.29 -5.30
C ARG A 206 9.69 -23.18 -3.85
N PHE A 207 8.78 -22.25 -3.59
CA PHE A 207 8.25 -22.01 -2.25
C PHE A 207 6.80 -21.54 -2.29
N ASP A 208 6.07 -21.85 -1.23
CA ASP A 208 4.64 -21.54 -1.13
C ASP A 208 4.43 -20.13 -0.55
N PHE A 209 4.76 -19.09 -1.33
CA PHE A 209 4.56 -17.71 -0.95
C PHE A 209 3.07 -17.36 -0.82
N ASP A 210 2.74 -16.48 0.13
CA ASP A 210 1.38 -16.02 0.41
C ASP A 210 1.00 -14.78 -0.40
N SER A 211 2.00 -14.02 -0.90
CA SER A 211 1.77 -12.86 -1.76
C SER A 211 2.90 -12.63 -2.76
N VAL A 212 2.54 -12.01 -3.87
CA VAL A 212 3.48 -11.45 -4.86
C VAL A 212 3.17 -9.97 -5.05
N LEU A 213 4.21 -9.17 -5.42
CA LEU A 213 4.05 -7.75 -5.71
C LEU A 213 4.83 -7.40 -6.99
N LEU A 214 4.14 -6.73 -7.95
CA LEU A 214 4.71 -6.40 -9.25
C LEU A 214 4.15 -5.07 -9.79
N PRO A 215 4.83 -4.40 -10.75
CA PRO A 215 4.26 -3.27 -11.48
C PRO A 215 3.04 -3.69 -12.30
N TYR A 216 1.97 -2.89 -12.23
CA TYR A 216 0.78 -3.14 -13.04
C TYR A 216 0.13 -1.81 -13.44
N ASN A 217 0.19 -1.49 -14.71
CA ASN A 217 -0.50 -0.37 -15.34
C ASN A 217 -0.64 -0.60 -16.85
N PHE A 218 -1.42 0.24 -17.50
CA PHE A 218 -1.71 0.10 -18.92
C PHE A 218 -0.45 0.00 -19.80
N LEU A 219 0.53 0.90 -19.59
CA LEU A 219 1.74 0.94 -20.42
C LEU A 219 2.64 -0.28 -20.23
N MET A 220 2.79 -0.77 -19.01
CA MET A 220 3.54 -2.00 -18.75
C MET A 220 2.92 -3.20 -19.50
N LEU A 221 1.59 -3.27 -19.53
CA LEU A 221 0.86 -4.34 -20.22
C LEU A 221 0.76 -4.17 -21.74
N GLN A 222 1.29 -3.05 -22.31
CA GLN A 222 1.49 -2.97 -23.77
C GLN A 222 2.68 -3.81 -24.25
N ASN A 223 3.61 -4.19 -23.38
CA ASN A 223 4.61 -5.20 -23.68
C ASN A 223 3.94 -6.59 -23.71
N PRO A 224 3.88 -7.28 -24.87
CA PRO A 224 3.14 -8.52 -25.01
C PRO A 224 3.71 -9.68 -24.18
N ASP A 225 5.04 -9.73 -24.03
CA ASP A 225 5.70 -10.77 -23.24
C ASP A 225 5.38 -10.57 -21.75
N TYR A 226 5.51 -9.34 -21.25
CA TYR A 226 5.15 -9.01 -19.88
C TYR A 226 3.67 -9.29 -19.58
N ARG A 227 2.77 -8.91 -20.50
CA ARG A 227 1.33 -9.19 -20.38
C ARG A 227 1.07 -10.69 -20.25
N SER A 228 1.67 -11.49 -21.14
CA SER A 228 1.49 -12.94 -21.13
C SER A 228 1.96 -13.56 -19.80
N SER A 229 3.13 -13.16 -19.30
CA SER A 229 3.67 -13.63 -18.03
C SER A 229 2.81 -13.20 -16.84
N VAL A 230 2.28 -11.96 -16.85
CA VAL A 230 1.36 -11.48 -15.82
C VAL A 230 0.05 -12.26 -15.83
N GLU A 231 -0.56 -12.50 -16.98
CA GLU A 231 -1.79 -13.28 -17.11
C GLU A 231 -1.59 -14.70 -16.54
N GLN A 232 -0.49 -15.35 -16.88
CA GLN A 232 -0.14 -16.68 -16.35
C GLN A 232 0.06 -16.62 -14.82
N LEU A 233 0.76 -15.61 -14.33
CA LEU A 233 0.96 -15.42 -12.89
C LEU A 233 -0.38 -15.25 -12.14
N LEU A 234 -1.30 -14.44 -12.69
CA LEU A 234 -2.63 -14.25 -12.11
C LEU A 234 -3.42 -15.54 -12.02
N GLU A 235 -3.36 -16.39 -13.06
CA GLU A 235 -4.00 -17.71 -13.03
C GLU A 235 -3.42 -18.62 -11.95
N VAL A 236 -2.09 -18.64 -11.79
CA VAL A 236 -1.42 -19.44 -10.74
C VAL A 236 -1.80 -18.90 -9.36
N CYS A 237 -1.76 -17.59 -9.18
CA CYS A 237 -2.12 -16.96 -7.92
C CYS A 237 -3.58 -17.23 -7.53
N ALA A 238 -4.52 -17.14 -8.49
CA ALA A 238 -5.93 -17.46 -8.23
C ALA A 238 -6.12 -18.92 -7.77
N LYS A 239 -5.45 -19.87 -8.45
CA LYS A 239 -5.55 -21.30 -8.12
C LYS A 239 -4.95 -21.65 -6.75
N ARG A 240 -3.95 -20.88 -6.30
CA ARG A 240 -3.19 -21.13 -5.06
C ARG A 240 -3.57 -20.18 -3.93
N GLU A 241 -4.55 -19.30 -4.14
CA GLU A 241 -4.98 -18.27 -3.19
C GLU A 241 -3.80 -17.39 -2.73
N VAL A 242 -2.92 -17.00 -3.67
CA VAL A 242 -1.81 -16.07 -3.45
C VAL A 242 -2.29 -14.65 -3.70
N ALA A 243 -2.08 -13.72 -2.77
CA ALA A 243 -2.46 -12.34 -2.94
C ALA A 243 -1.56 -11.62 -3.96
N VAL A 244 -2.15 -10.82 -4.84
CA VAL A 244 -1.41 -10.07 -5.86
C VAL A 244 -1.47 -8.59 -5.57
N GLN A 245 -0.37 -8.03 -5.09
CA GLN A 245 -0.18 -6.60 -4.87
C GLN A 245 0.38 -5.95 -6.13
N THR A 246 -0.09 -4.75 -6.42
CA THR A 246 0.40 -3.98 -7.57
C THR A 246 0.96 -2.65 -7.15
N ILE A 247 1.97 -2.21 -7.85
CA ILE A 247 2.61 -0.90 -7.70
C ILE A 247 2.62 -0.16 -9.03
N LYS A 248 2.85 1.15 -8.96
CA LYS A 248 3.02 2.02 -10.13
C LYS A 248 1.76 2.19 -11.00
N SER A 249 0.59 1.99 -10.40
CA SER A 249 -0.72 2.18 -11.03
C SER A 249 -0.91 3.58 -11.61
N ILE A 250 -0.42 4.60 -10.92
CA ILE A 250 -0.51 6.01 -11.30
C ILE A 250 0.83 6.56 -11.82
N ALA A 251 1.69 5.69 -12.38
CA ALA A 251 2.94 6.16 -12.97
C ALA A 251 2.70 6.76 -14.36
N ARG A 252 3.22 7.96 -14.57
CA ARG A 252 3.24 8.64 -15.86
C ARG A 252 4.48 8.26 -16.67
N ARG A 253 5.68 8.47 -16.10
CA ARG A 253 6.99 8.19 -16.72
C ARG A 253 8.11 8.35 -15.69
N ARG A 254 9.34 8.05 -16.07
CA ARG A 254 10.53 8.48 -15.30
C ARG A 254 10.66 10.00 -15.33
N TRP A 255 11.20 10.57 -14.26
CA TRP A 255 11.50 12.02 -14.25
C TRP A 255 12.41 12.39 -15.39
N THR A 256 12.10 13.50 -16.06
CA THR A 256 13.01 14.08 -17.07
C THR A 256 14.14 14.84 -16.38
N PRO A 257 15.37 14.87 -16.96
CA PRO A 257 16.51 15.52 -16.32
C PRO A 257 16.32 17.02 -16.04
N ASP A 258 15.44 17.67 -16.77
CA ASP A 258 15.11 19.10 -16.67
C ASP A 258 13.91 19.38 -15.76
N SER A 259 13.36 18.36 -15.09
CA SER A 259 12.24 18.54 -14.17
C SER A 259 12.63 19.38 -12.95
N THR A 260 11.90 20.46 -12.74
CA THR A 260 12.03 21.35 -11.57
C THR A 260 11.03 21.04 -10.46
N LYS A 261 10.17 20.04 -10.64
CA LYS A 261 9.17 19.64 -9.66
C LYS A 261 9.82 18.88 -8.49
N PRO A 262 9.26 18.96 -7.26
CA PRO A 262 9.68 18.10 -6.18
C PRO A 262 9.48 16.62 -6.55
N HIS A 263 10.48 15.78 -6.31
CA HIS A 263 10.45 14.36 -6.59
C HIS A 263 10.13 13.58 -5.29
N TYR A 264 8.83 13.38 -5.00
CA TYR A 264 8.38 12.59 -3.85
C TYR A 264 8.31 11.08 -4.17
N ALA A 265 8.23 10.74 -5.47
CA ALA A 265 8.39 9.38 -5.98
C ALA A 265 9.57 9.36 -6.96
N TRP A 266 10.17 8.20 -7.19
CA TRP A 266 11.26 8.07 -8.17
C TRP A 266 10.78 8.16 -9.65
N TYR A 267 9.49 8.18 -9.87
CA TYR A 267 8.83 8.43 -11.15
C TYR A 267 7.90 9.63 -11.06
N GLU A 268 7.62 10.26 -12.20
CA GLU A 268 6.59 11.29 -12.30
C GLU A 268 5.21 10.63 -12.28
N PRO A 269 4.34 10.94 -11.30
CA PRO A 269 3.00 10.37 -11.25
C PRO A 269 2.05 11.06 -12.22
N LEU A 270 0.90 10.43 -12.49
CA LEU A 270 -0.25 11.07 -13.12
C LEU A 270 -0.74 12.25 -12.28
N PRO A 271 -1.20 13.34 -12.91
CA PRO A 271 -1.84 14.43 -12.19
C PRO A 271 -3.17 13.98 -11.57
N GLU A 272 -3.60 14.65 -10.52
CA GLU A 272 -4.95 14.49 -9.96
C GLU A 272 -6.04 14.70 -11.02
N GLY A 273 -7.22 14.11 -10.77
CA GLY A 273 -8.37 14.12 -11.66
C GLY A 273 -8.47 12.86 -12.51
N GLU A 274 -9.14 12.96 -13.66
CA GLU A 274 -9.50 11.82 -14.50
C GLU A 274 -8.34 10.86 -14.87
N PRO A 275 -7.11 11.32 -15.17
CA PRO A 275 -6.03 10.38 -15.48
C PRO A 275 -5.64 9.51 -14.27
N LEU A 276 -5.57 10.09 -13.06
CA LEU A 276 -5.31 9.35 -11.83
C LEU A 276 -6.46 8.37 -11.55
N GLU A 277 -7.70 8.83 -11.67
CA GLU A 277 -8.90 8.00 -11.47
C GLU A 277 -8.92 6.81 -12.43
N ARG A 278 -8.60 7.02 -13.71
CA ARG A 278 -8.47 5.93 -14.70
C ARG A 278 -7.33 4.97 -14.36
N GLY A 279 -6.18 5.48 -13.90
CA GLY A 279 -5.06 4.64 -13.45
C GLY A 279 -5.43 3.75 -12.25
N VAL A 280 -6.18 4.27 -11.29
CA VAL A 280 -6.73 3.53 -10.16
C VAL A 280 -7.78 2.51 -10.62
N ALA A 281 -8.75 2.94 -11.44
CA ALA A 281 -9.80 2.08 -11.96
C ALA A 281 -9.24 0.94 -12.84
N TYR A 282 -8.18 1.18 -13.60
CA TYR A 282 -7.51 0.16 -14.41
C TYR A 282 -7.02 -1.02 -13.57
N VAL A 283 -6.49 -0.74 -12.37
CA VAL A 283 -6.07 -1.79 -11.44
C VAL A 283 -7.27 -2.41 -10.73
N LEU A 284 -8.13 -1.58 -10.14
CA LEU A 284 -9.20 -2.05 -9.26
C LEU A 284 -10.38 -2.69 -9.99
N SER A 285 -10.49 -2.54 -11.31
CA SER A 285 -11.44 -3.30 -12.12
C SER A 285 -11.12 -4.80 -12.19
N ASN A 286 -9.85 -5.20 -11.97
CA ASN A 286 -9.50 -6.61 -11.83
C ASN A 286 -9.67 -7.05 -10.36
N PRO A 287 -10.62 -7.95 -10.06
CA PRO A 287 -10.94 -8.33 -8.67
C PRO A 287 -9.83 -9.08 -7.93
N GLN A 288 -8.78 -9.54 -8.61
CA GLN A 288 -7.66 -10.24 -7.98
C GLN A 288 -6.60 -9.29 -7.40
N LEU A 289 -6.61 -8.00 -7.80
CA LEU A 289 -5.52 -7.09 -7.55
C LEU A 289 -5.75 -6.20 -6.32
N PHE A 290 -4.66 -5.94 -5.60
CA PHE A 290 -4.56 -4.90 -4.59
C PHE A 290 -3.64 -3.80 -5.10
N LEU A 291 -3.99 -2.54 -4.86
CA LEU A 291 -3.25 -1.36 -5.29
C LEU A 291 -2.45 -0.79 -4.12
N ASN A 292 -1.12 -0.81 -4.20
CA ASN A 292 -0.27 -0.07 -3.27
C ASN A 292 -0.15 1.39 -3.72
N THR A 293 -0.39 2.33 -2.80
CA THR A 293 -0.33 3.77 -3.09
C THR A 293 1.08 4.22 -3.51
N SER A 294 1.15 5.33 -4.23
CA SER A 294 2.43 5.96 -4.59
C SER A 294 3.19 6.43 -3.34
N SER A 295 4.52 6.51 -3.45
CA SER A 295 5.35 7.19 -2.45
C SER A 295 5.17 8.72 -2.44
N ASP A 296 4.47 9.30 -3.41
CA ASP A 296 4.02 10.68 -3.36
C ASP A 296 2.75 10.80 -2.51
N ALA A 297 2.92 11.14 -1.23
CA ALA A 297 1.82 11.27 -0.28
C ALA A 297 0.86 12.43 -0.61
N THR A 298 1.24 13.36 -1.48
CA THR A 298 0.33 14.44 -1.89
C THR A 298 -0.86 13.91 -2.70
N LEU A 299 -0.71 12.73 -3.31
CA LEU A 299 -1.75 12.07 -4.09
C LEU A 299 -2.57 11.04 -3.29
N LEU A 300 -2.31 10.90 -1.99
CA LEU A 300 -2.95 9.86 -1.17
C LEU A 300 -4.47 10.06 -1.09
N GLU A 301 -4.92 11.27 -0.76
CA GLU A 301 -6.36 11.59 -0.66
C GLU A 301 -7.08 11.37 -1.99
N ALA A 302 -6.49 11.83 -3.10
CA ALA A 302 -7.04 11.63 -4.44
C ALA A 302 -7.09 10.13 -4.81
N THR A 303 -6.06 9.35 -4.45
CA THR A 303 -6.03 7.90 -4.69
C THR A 303 -7.09 7.18 -3.86
N ILE A 304 -7.28 7.55 -2.58
CA ILE A 304 -8.32 7.00 -1.72
C ILE A 304 -9.71 7.33 -2.29
N ALA A 305 -9.93 8.58 -2.70
CA ALA A 305 -11.21 9.00 -3.29
C ALA A 305 -11.51 8.25 -4.59
N ALA A 306 -10.51 8.11 -5.48
CA ALA A 306 -10.63 7.37 -6.72
C ALA A 306 -10.87 5.87 -6.53
N ALA A 307 -10.52 5.32 -5.38
CA ALA A 307 -10.65 3.90 -5.07
C ALA A 307 -11.96 3.51 -4.35
N GLN A 308 -12.85 4.46 -4.12
CA GLN A 308 -14.14 4.19 -3.47
C GLN A 308 -15.14 3.52 -4.43
N GLY A 309 -15.96 2.63 -3.90
CA GLY A 309 -17.00 1.94 -4.66
C GLY A 309 -16.49 0.86 -5.62
N ASP A 310 -17.31 0.56 -6.64
CA ASP A 310 -16.99 -0.43 -7.67
C ASP A 310 -16.31 0.22 -8.87
N HIS A 311 -15.44 -0.53 -9.54
CA HIS A 311 -14.65 -0.02 -10.65
C HIS A 311 -14.95 -0.77 -11.93
N VAL A 312 -15.08 -0.01 -13.00
CA VAL A 312 -15.14 -0.51 -14.38
C VAL A 312 -13.80 -0.17 -15.05
N ALA A 313 -13.25 -1.12 -15.79
CA ALA A 313 -12.02 -0.88 -16.54
C ALA A 313 -12.24 0.28 -17.52
N PRO A 314 -11.35 1.30 -17.54
CA PRO A 314 -11.39 2.31 -18.58
C PRO A 314 -11.13 1.63 -19.94
N SER A 315 -11.74 2.17 -20.99
CA SER A 315 -11.46 1.69 -22.34
C SER A 315 -10.02 1.99 -22.77
N ASP A 316 -9.47 1.13 -23.64
CA ASP A 316 -8.15 1.38 -24.21
C ASP A 316 -8.04 2.75 -24.88
N ALA A 317 -9.14 3.23 -25.51
CA ALA A 317 -9.19 4.52 -26.16
C ALA A 317 -9.03 5.70 -25.15
N GLU A 318 -9.67 5.63 -23.98
CA GLU A 318 -9.55 6.63 -22.93
C GLU A 318 -8.13 6.67 -22.37
N VAL A 319 -7.57 5.50 -22.05
CA VAL A 319 -6.21 5.45 -21.52
C VAL A 319 -5.17 5.86 -22.58
N GLN A 320 -5.37 5.49 -23.86
CA GLN A 320 -4.50 5.91 -24.95
C GLN A 320 -4.57 7.42 -25.21
N ALA A 321 -5.73 8.05 -24.95
CA ALA A 321 -5.83 9.51 -24.98
C ALA A 321 -4.98 10.15 -23.86
N ASP A 322 -4.99 9.59 -22.66
CA ASP A 322 -4.12 10.04 -21.55
C ASP A 322 -2.64 9.85 -21.90
N VAL A 323 -2.27 8.69 -22.46
CA VAL A 323 -0.90 8.43 -22.92
C VAL A 323 -0.41 9.53 -23.85
N SER A 324 -1.24 9.90 -24.81
CA SER A 324 -0.89 10.95 -25.80
C SER A 324 -0.88 12.34 -25.20
N ALA A 325 -1.87 12.69 -24.38
CA ALA A 325 -2.03 14.03 -23.80
C ALA A 325 -0.97 14.34 -22.74
N LEU A 326 -0.54 13.32 -21.98
CA LEU A 326 0.38 13.46 -20.87
C LEU A 326 1.81 13.00 -21.20
N ASP A 327 2.07 12.59 -22.44
CA ASP A 327 3.37 12.04 -22.83
C ASP A 327 3.83 10.95 -21.85
N MET A 328 2.95 9.96 -21.64
CA MET A 328 3.23 8.85 -20.75
C MET A 328 4.22 7.87 -21.39
N MET A 329 5.12 7.33 -20.58
CA MET A 329 6.12 6.35 -21.03
C MET A 329 6.22 5.18 -20.06
N PRO A 330 6.54 3.97 -20.52
CA PRO A 330 6.74 2.84 -19.63
C PRO A 330 7.94 3.11 -18.70
N LEU A 331 7.81 2.67 -17.44
CA LEU A 331 8.91 2.77 -16.48
C LEU A 331 10.00 1.73 -16.71
N PHE A 332 9.61 0.60 -17.31
CA PHE A 332 10.47 -0.53 -17.67
C PHE A 332 10.11 -0.97 -19.08
N ASP A 333 11.11 -1.21 -19.91
CA ASP A 333 10.96 -1.54 -21.33
C ASP A 333 11.55 -2.90 -21.73
N GLY A 334 12.14 -3.60 -20.77
CA GLY A 334 12.82 -4.87 -21.03
C GLY A 334 14.23 -4.73 -21.58
N ALA A 335 14.77 -3.50 -21.67
CA ALA A 335 16.07 -3.20 -22.21
C ALA A 335 16.88 -2.25 -21.30
N GLU A 336 17.01 -0.97 -21.67
CA GLU A 336 17.78 0.00 -20.90
C GLU A 336 17.10 0.45 -19.61
N LEU A 337 15.78 0.42 -19.57
CA LEU A 337 14.97 0.89 -18.45
C LEU A 337 14.55 -0.26 -17.49
N GLU A 338 15.34 -1.33 -17.37
CA GLU A 338 14.94 -2.51 -16.58
C GLU A 338 15.24 -2.38 -15.09
N ARG A 339 16.10 -1.44 -14.69
CA ARG A 339 16.50 -1.22 -13.28
C ARG A 339 16.03 0.13 -12.75
N ILE A 340 15.84 0.17 -11.42
CA ILE A 340 15.54 1.41 -10.67
C ILE A 340 16.82 2.08 -10.24
#